data_8d04725964c8969398588ce2f9d2187b
#
_entry.id   8d04725964c8969398588ce2f9d2187b
#
_cell.length_a   1.000
_cell.length_b   1.000
_cell.length_c   1.000
_cell.angle_alpha   90.00
_cell.angle_beta   90.00
_cell.angle_gamma   90.00
#
_symmetry.space_group_name_H-M   'P 1'
#
loop_
_entity.id
_entity.type
_entity.pdbx_description
1 polymer ?
#
loop_
_entity_poly.entity_id
_entity_poly.type
_entity_poly.pdbx_seq_one_letter_code
_entity_poly.pdbx_strand_id
1 'polypeptide(L)'
;LKEVLNHWMGEGYAYTTVKKVYIVLNEYFRYLTQQEILTKNPMNSVPMIKKSNFMAAQNKEDLPTQETVTVFTPEEIEKFKAEAFSKFSNGKSKYQQPAAYLLMLNTGLRTGELLGLLNSDINLEGRYLEVRQNVKEVCRREGTDYVPGREVKVGKTKTATSKRRVPLNEAAAQAVRELRQERDFGPTAPLVSDEKGDYTRPVNFRKRYYRILKAAGIEQKGLHSLRHPNVKPKTHIFYI
;
A
#
# COMPACT_ATOMS: atom_id res chain seq x y z
N LEU A 1 26.64 -20.14 0.69
CA LEU A 1 25.36 -19.63 0.19
C LEU A 1 24.19 -20.41 0.76
N LYS A 2 24.16 -21.73 0.74
CA LYS A 2 23.14 -22.56 1.35
C LYS A 2 23.00 -22.28 2.85
N GLU A 3 24.09 -22.15 3.57
CA GLU A 3 24.13 -21.83 4.99
C GLU A 3 23.56 -20.45 5.29
N VAL A 4 23.84 -19.44 4.46
CA VAL A 4 23.26 -18.10 4.59
C VAL A 4 21.73 -18.14 4.47
N LEU A 5 21.21 -18.87 3.50
CA LEU A 5 19.77 -19.01 3.33
C LEU A 5 19.12 -19.81 4.47
N ASN A 6 19.79 -20.86 4.96
CA ASN A 6 19.35 -21.65 6.11
C ASN A 6 19.39 -20.82 7.40
N HIS A 7 20.40 -20.00 7.60
CA HIS A 7 20.48 -19.07 8.74
C HIS A 7 19.28 -18.12 8.75
N TRP A 8 18.95 -17.51 7.61
CA TRP A 8 17.78 -16.62 7.52
C TRP A 8 16.44 -17.33 7.78
N MET A 9 16.37 -18.62 7.44
CA MET A 9 15.21 -19.44 7.81
C MET A 9 15.12 -19.64 9.32
N GLY A 10 16.25 -19.95 9.97
CA GLY A 10 16.36 -20.13 11.42
C GLY A 10 16.01 -18.87 12.21
N GLU A 11 16.36 -17.69 11.70
CA GLU A 11 16.03 -16.37 12.28
C GLU A 11 14.53 -15.99 12.16
N GLY A 12 13.69 -16.86 11.63
CA GLY A 12 12.24 -16.62 11.56
C GLY A 12 11.77 -15.68 10.45
N TYR A 13 12.63 -15.34 9.47
CA TYR A 13 12.21 -14.57 8.31
C TYR A 13 11.12 -15.29 7.50
N ALA A 14 10.20 -14.52 6.90
CA ALA A 14 9.14 -15.08 6.06
C ALA A 14 9.72 -15.72 4.79
N TYR A 15 9.11 -16.82 4.33
CA TYR A 15 9.49 -17.51 3.08
C TYR A 15 9.64 -16.56 1.89
N THR A 16 8.72 -15.61 1.73
CA THR A 16 8.77 -14.63 0.65
C THR A 16 9.98 -13.71 0.72
N THR A 17 10.51 -13.45 1.92
CA THR A 17 11.74 -12.67 2.14
C THR A 17 12.96 -13.47 1.73
N VAL A 18 13.09 -14.72 2.21
CA VAL A 18 14.20 -15.61 1.87
C VAL A 18 14.20 -15.91 0.36
N LYS A 19 13.03 -16.13 -0.23
CA LYS A 19 12.89 -16.30 -1.69
C LYS A 19 13.40 -15.10 -2.48
N LYS A 20 13.12 -13.86 -2.04
CA LYS A 20 13.63 -12.65 -2.71
C LYS A 20 15.15 -12.58 -2.64
N VAL A 21 15.75 -12.90 -1.49
CA VAL A 21 17.20 -12.94 -1.34
C VAL A 21 17.81 -13.99 -2.29
N TYR A 22 17.23 -15.19 -2.35
CA TYR A 22 17.64 -16.22 -3.29
C TYR A 22 17.65 -15.71 -4.75
N ILE A 23 16.55 -15.06 -5.17
CA ILE A 23 16.43 -14.52 -6.53
C ILE A 23 17.51 -13.47 -6.80
N VAL A 24 17.74 -12.54 -5.89
CA VAL A 24 18.76 -11.48 -6.06
C VAL A 24 20.15 -12.09 -6.15
N LEU A 25 20.49 -13.04 -5.27
CA LEU A 25 21.79 -13.72 -5.30
C LEU A 25 21.98 -14.50 -6.61
N ASN A 26 20.95 -15.23 -7.06
CA ASN A 26 21.04 -15.99 -8.30
C ASN A 26 21.23 -15.07 -9.53
N GLU A 27 20.53 -13.94 -9.60
CA GLU A 27 20.68 -12.95 -10.66
C GLU A 27 22.07 -12.29 -10.62
N TYR A 28 22.58 -11.96 -9.43
CA TYR A 28 23.91 -11.38 -9.25
C TYR A 28 25.02 -12.34 -9.74
N PHE A 29 24.97 -13.59 -9.30
CA PHE A 29 25.98 -14.58 -9.73
C PHE A 29 25.82 -14.96 -11.20
N ARG A 30 24.60 -14.93 -11.76
CA ARG A 30 24.38 -15.08 -13.19
C ARG A 30 25.05 -13.95 -13.98
N TYR A 31 24.89 -12.70 -13.50
CA TYR A 31 25.58 -11.56 -14.10
C TYR A 31 27.10 -11.72 -14.07
N LEU A 32 27.68 -12.08 -12.92
CA LEU A 32 29.14 -12.31 -12.81
C LEU A 32 29.65 -13.42 -13.75
N THR A 33 28.86 -14.45 -13.98
CA THR A 33 29.18 -15.52 -14.93
C THR A 33 29.11 -15.03 -16.37
N GLN A 34 28.11 -14.20 -16.70
CA GLN A 34 27.98 -13.57 -18.02
C GLN A 34 29.11 -12.59 -18.34
N GLN A 35 29.68 -11.96 -17.30
CA GLN A 35 30.83 -11.06 -17.42
C GLN A 35 32.16 -11.82 -17.36
N GLU A 36 32.16 -13.17 -17.41
CA GLU A 36 33.33 -14.02 -17.35
C GLU A 36 34.21 -13.85 -16.08
N ILE A 37 33.66 -13.18 -15.04
CA ILE A 37 34.29 -13.01 -13.73
C ILE A 37 34.30 -14.36 -12.98
N LEU A 38 33.25 -15.15 -13.16
CA LEU A 38 33.09 -16.49 -12.62
C LEU A 38 32.91 -17.50 -13.74
N THR A 39 33.56 -18.65 -13.62
CA THR A 39 33.43 -19.74 -14.60
C THR A 39 32.07 -20.43 -14.55
N LYS A 40 31.40 -20.42 -13.40
CA LYS A 40 30.04 -20.97 -13.22
C LYS A 40 29.30 -20.27 -12.10
N ASN A 41 27.99 -20.24 -12.22
CA ASN A 41 27.13 -19.68 -11.19
C ASN A 41 27.07 -20.60 -9.95
N PRO A 42 27.56 -20.18 -8.76
CA PRO A 42 27.54 -20.99 -7.55
C PRO A 42 26.14 -21.30 -7.02
N MET A 43 25.11 -20.53 -7.45
CA MET A 43 23.72 -20.80 -7.10
C MET A 43 23.14 -22.02 -7.81
N ASN A 44 23.77 -22.54 -8.87
CA ASN A 44 23.29 -23.73 -9.56
C ASN A 44 23.31 -24.99 -8.66
N SER A 45 24.16 -25.02 -7.63
CA SER A 45 24.21 -26.08 -6.63
C SER A 45 23.33 -25.81 -5.39
N VAL A 46 22.63 -24.69 -5.36
CA VAL A 46 21.76 -24.28 -4.26
C VAL A 46 20.31 -24.29 -4.73
N PRO A 47 19.58 -25.40 -4.57
CA PRO A 47 18.19 -25.46 -5.00
C PRO A 47 17.34 -24.48 -4.18
N MET A 48 16.34 -23.88 -4.84
CA MET A 48 15.40 -23.05 -4.16
C MET A 48 14.55 -23.91 -3.21
N ILE A 49 14.45 -23.46 -1.96
CA ILE A 49 13.72 -24.18 -0.93
C ILE A 49 12.22 -24.15 -1.26
N LYS A 50 11.59 -25.32 -1.29
CA LYS A 50 10.13 -25.41 -1.43
C LYS A 50 9.45 -24.81 -0.21
N LYS A 51 8.29 -24.14 -0.42
CA LYS A 51 7.54 -23.51 0.66
C LYS A 51 7.15 -24.52 1.77
N SER A 52 6.77 -25.73 1.39
CA SER A 52 6.47 -26.82 2.33
C SER A 52 7.63 -27.14 3.27
N ASN A 53 8.83 -27.30 2.72
CA ASN A 53 10.03 -27.62 3.51
C ASN A 53 10.45 -26.44 4.40
N PHE A 54 10.23 -25.22 3.93
CA PHE A 54 10.47 -24.00 4.72
C PHE A 54 9.53 -23.94 5.94
N MET A 55 8.24 -24.23 5.76
CA MET A 55 7.26 -24.20 6.83
C MET A 55 7.54 -25.31 7.86
N ALA A 56 7.89 -26.53 7.42
CA ALA A 56 8.27 -27.61 8.28
C ALA A 56 9.52 -27.29 9.13
N ALA A 57 10.53 -26.61 8.54
CA ALA A 57 11.75 -26.21 9.25
C ALA A 57 11.51 -25.17 10.35
N GLN A 58 10.41 -24.41 10.29
CA GLN A 58 10.06 -23.43 11.31
C GLN A 58 9.09 -23.97 12.38
N ASN A 59 8.80 -25.27 12.40
CA ASN A 59 7.78 -25.87 13.29
C ASN A 59 6.42 -25.15 13.27
N LYS A 60 6.10 -24.49 12.15
CA LYS A 60 4.80 -23.86 11.92
C LYS A 60 3.91 -24.86 11.23
N GLU A 61 3.29 -25.76 12.02
CA GLU A 61 2.19 -26.55 11.55
C GLU A 61 1.08 -25.61 11.10
N ASP A 62 0.67 -25.79 9.83
CA ASP A 62 -0.54 -25.24 9.21
C ASP A 62 -0.93 -23.78 9.53
N LEU A 63 -0.08 -22.84 9.15
CA LEU A 63 -0.62 -21.54 8.79
C LEU A 63 -1.32 -21.69 7.41
N PRO A 64 -2.61 -21.30 7.32
CA PRO A 64 -3.36 -21.45 6.08
C PRO A 64 -2.58 -20.88 4.91
N THR A 65 -2.46 -21.66 3.85
CA THR A 65 -1.66 -21.41 2.63
C THR A 65 -2.19 -20.25 1.77
N GLN A 66 -3.29 -19.66 2.17
CA GLN A 66 -3.74 -18.36 1.71
C GLN A 66 -3.28 -17.32 2.71
N GLU A 67 -2.53 -16.30 2.25
CA GLU A 67 -2.61 -15.00 2.90
C GLU A 67 -4.10 -14.69 2.92
N THR A 68 -4.75 -14.98 4.02
CA THR A 68 -6.12 -14.53 4.25
C THR A 68 -6.03 -13.02 4.21
N VAL A 69 -6.36 -12.45 3.05
CA VAL A 69 -6.61 -11.01 2.95
C VAL A 69 -7.69 -10.76 3.98
N THR A 70 -7.29 -10.28 5.14
CA THR A 70 -8.20 -9.99 6.23
C THR A 70 -9.09 -8.85 5.75
N VAL A 71 -10.26 -9.20 5.27
CA VAL A 71 -11.23 -8.29 4.70
C VAL A 71 -12.03 -7.69 5.86
N PHE A 72 -12.45 -6.45 5.73
CA PHE A 72 -13.34 -5.82 6.69
C PHE A 72 -14.73 -6.47 6.64
N THR A 73 -15.30 -6.77 7.80
CA THR A 73 -16.74 -7.08 7.91
C THR A 73 -17.56 -5.77 7.82
N PRO A 74 -18.86 -5.85 7.51
CA PRO A 74 -19.73 -4.67 7.51
C PRO A 74 -19.71 -3.92 8.86
N GLU A 75 -19.73 -4.67 9.96
CA GLU A 75 -19.71 -4.12 11.32
C GLU A 75 -18.38 -3.40 11.62
N GLU A 76 -17.27 -3.98 11.17
CA GLU A 76 -15.96 -3.34 11.31
C GLU A 76 -15.86 -2.06 10.47
N ILE A 77 -16.48 -2.02 9.28
CA ILE A 77 -16.53 -0.81 8.46
C ILE A 77 -17.27 0.30 9.20
N GLU A 78 -18.41 0.01 9.81
CA GLU A 78 -19.17 1.01 10.56
C GLU A 78 -18.42 1.48 11.81
N LYS A 79 -17.78 0.58 12.59
CA LYS A 79 -16.90 0.96 13.70
C LYS A 79 -15.74 1.84 13.24
N PHE A 80 -15.12 1.46 12.11
CA PHE A 80 -14.01 2.23 11.53
C PHE A 80 -14.46 3.64 11.14
N LYS A 81 -15.60 3.78 10.47
CA LYS A 81 -16.17 5.07 10.09
C LYS A 81 -16.48 5.92 11.32
N ALA A 82 -17.18 5.35 12.30
CA ALA A 82 -17.56 6.06 13.52
C ALA A 82 -16.33 6.64 14.23
N GLU A 83 -15.26 5.85 14.39
CA GLU A 83 -14.02 6.33 15.01
C GLU A 83 -13.26 7.30 14.10
N ALA A 84 -13.16 7.04 12.79
CA ALA A 84 -12.44 7.91 11.85
C ALA A 84 -12.97 9.35 11.83
N PHE A 85 -14.28 9.52 12.00
CA PHE A 85 -14.96 10.83 12.07
C PHE A 85 -15.22 11.34 13.49
N SER A 86 -14.68 10.65 14.50
CA SER A 86 -14.84 11.07 15.90
C SER A 86 -14.15 12.41 16.16
N LYS A 87 -14.72 13.17 17.12
CA LYS A 87 -14.22 14.49 17.51
C LYS A 87 -13.82 14.49 18.97
N PHE A 88 -12.92 15.38 19.32
CA PHE A 88 -12.64 15.72 20.71
C PHE A 88 -13.81 16.49 21.33
N SER A 89 -13.82 16.63 22.66
CA SER A 89 -14.83 17.41 23.39
C SER A 89 -14.94 18.88 22.93
N ASN A 90 -13.84 19.41 22.39
CA ASN A 90 -13.80 20.78 21.82
C ASN A 90 -14.30 20.86 20.36
N GLY A 91 -14.89 19.79 19.82
CA GLY A 91 -15.42 19.73 18.46
C GLY A 91 -14.39 19.52 17.34
N LYS A 92 -13.09 19.53 17.65
CA LYS A 92 -12.04 19.29 16.64
C LYS A 92 -11.99 17.82 16.25
N SER A 93 -11.77 17.52 14.97
CA SER A 93 -11.58 16.16 14.48
C SER A 93 -10.34 15.51 15.14
N LYS A 94 -10.47 14.27 15.59
CA LYS A 94 -9.34 13.50 16.15
C LYS A 94 -8.33 13.11 15.07
N TYR A 95 -8.77 12.96 13.84
CA TYR A 95 -7.94 12.48 12.74
C TYR A 95 -8.00 13.45 11.57
N GLN A 96 -6.88 13.66 10.93
CA GLN A 96 -6.78 14.49 9.72
C GLN A 96 -7.27 13.68 8.51
N GLN A 97 -8.07 14.30 7.67
CA GLN A 97 -8.54 13.78 6.39
C GLN A 97 -9.12 12.35 6.46
N PRO A 98 -10.06 12.07 7.38
CA PRO A 98 -10.63 10.73 7.53
C PRO A 98 -11.39 10.27 6.28
N ALA A 99 -11.95 11.20 5.51
CA ALA A 99 -12.65 10.92 4.26
C ALA A 99 -11.76 10.25 3.20
N ALA A 100 -10.43 10.36 3.31
CA ALA A 100 -9.49 9.67 2.42
C ALA A 100 -9.62 8.14 2.50
N TYR A 101 -9.89 7.60 3.69
CA TYR A 101 -10.11 6.15 3.85
C TYR A 101 -11.46 5.71 3.27
N LEU A 102 -12.50 6.56 3.37
CA LEU A 102 -13.79 6.28 2.71
C LEU A 102 -13.66 6.30 1.19
N LEU A 103 -12.86 7.21 0.65
CA LEU A 103 -12.57 7.24 -0.77
C LEU A 103 -11.87 5.93 -1.21
N MET A 104 -10.92 5.40 -0.42
CA MET A 104 -10.30 4.09 -0.71
C MET A 104 -11.31 2.95 -0.67
N LEU A 105 -12.19 2.90 0.34
CA LEU A 105 -13.23 1.89 0.47
C LEU A 105 -14.17 1.84 -0.75
N ASN A 106 -14.49 3.00 -1.30
CA ASN A 106 -15.48 3.14 -2.38
C ASN A 106 -14.87 3.06 -3.79
N THR A 107 -13.56 3.28 -3.94
CA THR A 107 -12.90 3.34 -5.25
C THR A 107 -11.89 2.22 -5.48
N GLY A 108 -11.48 1.52 -4.44
CA GLY A 108 -10.44 0.50 -4.52
C GLY A 108 -9.05 1.05 -4.91
N LEU A 109 -8.78 2.34 -4.75
CA LEU A 109 -7.47 2.93 -5.01
C LEU A 109 -6.37 2.32 -4.15
N ARG A 110 -5.17 2.16 -4.72
CA ARG A 110 -3.98 1.87 -3.91
C ARG A 110 -3.60 3.09 -3.10
N THR A 111 -3.01 2.90 -1.92
CA THR A 111 -2.57 4.01 -1.06
C THR A 111 -1.74 5.04 -1.82
N GLY A 112 -0.77 4.59 -2.60
CA GLY A 112 0.07 5.51 -3.37
C GLY A 112 -0.67 6.22 -4.51
N GLU A 113 -1.69 5.60 -5.10
CA GLU A 113 -2.57 6.22 -6.10
C GLU A 113 -3.42 7.31 -5.46
N LEU A 114 -4.05 7.01 -4.31
CA LEU A 114 -4.82 8.00 -3.54
C LEU A 114 -3.97 9.21 -3.15
N LEU A 115 -2.79 8.96 -2.56
CA LEU A 115 -1.88 10.03 -2.13
C LEU A 115 -1.26 10.81 -3.30
N GLY A 116 -1.28 10.22 -4.51
CA GLY A 116 -0.85 10.87 -5.74
C GLY A 116 -1.95 11.62 -6.48
N LEU A 117 -3.20 11.52 -6.04
CA LEU A 117 -4.33 12.11 -6.73
C LEU A 117 -4.34 13.63 -6.55
N LEU A 118 -4.34 14.39 -7.64
CA LEU A 118 -4.47 15.83 -7.63
C LEU A 118 -5.95 16.26 -7.65
N ASN A 119 -6.25 17.45 -7.17
CA ASN A 119 -7.60 18.00 -7.27
C ASN A 119 -8.10 18.09 -8.72
N SER A 120 -7.21 18.40 -9.67
CA SER A 120 -7.51 18.45 -11.12
C SER A 120 -7.79 17.08 -11.74
N ASP A 121 -7.42 15.98 -11.09
CA ASP A 121 -7.70 14.63 -11.59
C ASP A 121 -9.14 14.18 -11.34
N ILE A 122 -9.95 15.00 -10.67
CA ILE A 122 -11.29 14.62 -10.20
C ILE A 122 -12.36 15.45 -10.89
N ASN A 123 -13.23 14.78 -11.62
CA ASN A 123 -14.43 15.35 -12.22
C ASN A 123 -15.65 14.87 -11.44
N LEU A 124 -16.18 15.77 -10.56
CA LEU A 124 -17.36 15.46 -9.76
C LEU A 124 -18.64 15.44 -10.58
N GLU A 125 -18.74 16.28 -11.63
CA GLU A 125 -19.90 16.32 -12.53
C GLU A 125 -19.96 15.05 -13.38
N GLY A 126 -18.82 14.66 -13.97
CA GLY A 126 -18.67 13.42 -14.75
C GLY A 126 -18.61 12.17 -13.90
N ARG A 127 -18.60 12.28 -12.57
CA ARG A 127 -18.56 11.15 -11.64
C ARG A 127 -17.40 10.19 -11.85
N TYR A 128 -16.18 10.72 -12.07
CA TYR A 128 -14.97 9.91 -12.19
C TYR A 128 -13.73 10.63 -11.64
N LEU A 129 -12.70 9.86 -11.35
CA LEU A 129 -11.35 10.35 -11.12
C LEU A 129 -10.37 9.62 -12.06
N GLU A 130 -9.26 10.27 -12.37
CA GLU A 130 -8.19 9.73 -13.22
C GLU A 130 -6.95 9.40 -12.39
N VAL A 131 -6.55 8.13 -12.40
CA VAL A 131 -5.29 7.70 -11.78
C VAL A 131 -4.15 7.94 -12.76
N ARG A 132 -3.30 8.93 -12.50
CA ARG A 132 -2.18 9.31 -13.39
C ARG A 132 -0.81 9.07 -12.78
N GLN A 133 -0.73 9.08 -11.47
CA GLN A 133 0.53 9.00 -10.74
C GLN A 133 0.39 8.24 -9.42
N ASN A 134 1.51 7.97 -8.80
CA ASN A 134 1.61 7.19 -7.57
C ASN A 134 2.70 7.78 -6.68
N VAL A 135 2.38 8.01 -5.44
CA VAL A 135 3.31 8.47 -4.40
C VAL A 135 3.94 7.28 -3.69
N LYS A 136 5.26 7.30 -3.60
CA LYS A 136 6.07 6.31 -2.87
C LYS A 136 7.00 7.01 -1.90
N GLU A 137 7.33 6.32 -0.83
CA GLU A 137 8.39 6.73 0.06
C GLU A 137 9.61 5.82 -0.17
N VAL A 138 10.72 6.41 -0.55
CA VAL A 138 11.96 5.71 -0.88
C VAL A 138 13.09 6.16 0.03
N CYS A 139 14.11 5.32 0.20
CA CYS A 139 15.34 5.73 0.87
C CYS A 139 16.03 6.82 0.05
N ARG A 140 16.55 7.84 0.72
CA ARG A 140 17.35 8.87 0.06
C ARG A 140 18.62 8.27 -0.52
N ARG A 141 19.04 8.83 -1.66
CA ARG A 141 20.32 8.48 -2.30
C ARG A 141 21.04 9.74 -2.73
N GLU A 142 22.35 9.72 -2.60
CA GLU A 142 23.28 10.67 -3.21
C GLU A 142 24.13 9.88 -4.19
N GLY A 143 23.88 10.07 -5.51
CA GLY A 143 24.41 9.18 -6.53
C GLY A 143 23.92 7.74 -6.36
N THR A 144 24.85 6.79 -6.20
CA THR A 144 24.57 5.37 -5.95
C THR A 144 24.37 5.03 -4.48
N ASP A 145 24.81 5.91 -3.57
CA ASP A 145 24.89 5.61 -2.14
C ASP A 145 23.58 5.88 -1.41
N TYR A 146 23.28 5.05 -0.43
CA TYR A 146 22.17 5.30 0.49
C TYR A 146 22.61 6.27 1.58
N VAL A 147 21.83 7.34 1.76
CA VAL A 147 22.01 8.29 2.87
C VAL A 147 20.85 8.16 3.86
N PRO A 148 21.05 8.53 5.13
CA PRO A 148 19.99 8.48 6.13
C PRO A 148 18.77 9.30 5.72
N GLY A 149 17.58 8.73 5.95
CA GLY A 149 16.31 9.38 5.69
C GLY A 149 15.53 8.76 4.53
N ARG A 150 14.31 9.26 4.39
CA ARG A 150 13.39 8.87 3.32
C ARG A 150 12.80 10.11 2.66
N GLU A 151 12.57 10.03 1.37
CA GLU A 151 11.94 11.06 0.56
C GLU A 151 10.67 10.56 -0.11
N VAL A 152 9.76 11.47 -0.37
CA VAL A 152 8.56 11.20 -1.16
C VAL A 152 8.92 11.34 -2.63
N LYS A 153 8.70 10.28 -3.41
CA LYS A 153 8.81 10.31 -4.87
C LYS A 153 7.45 10.13 -5.51
N VAL A 154 7.13 11.06 -6.39
CA VAL A 154 5.97 10.98 -7.27
C VAL A 154 6.43 10.32 -8.56
N GLY A 155 5.88 9.15 -8.86
CA GLY A 155 6.17 8.42 -10.09
C GLY A 155 4.97 8.38 -11.01
N LYS A 156 5.19 8.53 -12.31
CA LYS A 156 4.17 8.19 -13.31
C LYS A 156 3.83 6.71 -13.17
N THR A 157 2.59 6.34 -13.40
CA THR A 157 2.19 4.92 -13.45
C THR A 157 3.01 4.18 -14.52
N LYS A 158 3.60 3.03 -14.14
CA LYS A 158 4.64 2.32 -14.92
C LYS A 158 4.18 1.82 -16.30
N THR A 159 2.89 1.67 -16.54
CA THR A 159 2.32 1.12 -17.77
C THR A 159 1.13 1.96 -18.24
N ALA A 160 0.85 1.96 -19.53
CA ALA A 160 -0.33 2.61 -20.12
C ALA A 160 -1.64 2.12 -19.45
N THR A 161 -1.72 0.84 -19.12
CA THR A 161 -2.82 0.20 -18.36
C THR A 161 -2.99 0.69 -16.93
N SER A 162 -2.01 1.38 -16.38
CA SER A 162 -2.09 1.94 -15.01
C SER A 162 -2.76 3.33 -15.00
N LYS A 163 -2.83 4.03 -16.14
CA LYS A 163 -3.68 5.21 -16.30
C LYS A 163 -5.11 4.72 -16.54
N ARG A 164 -5.99 5.04 -15.63
CA ARG A 164 -7.39 4.60 -15.70
C ARG A 164 -8.32 5.61 -15.08
N ARG A 165 -9.55 5.60 -15.56
CA ARG A 165 -10.66 6.27 -14.90
C ARG A 165 -11.30 5.32 -13.89
N VAL A 166 -11.62 5.87 -12.74
CA VAL A 166 -12.34 5.15 -11.67
C VAL A 166 -13.65 5.90 -11.44
N PRO A 167 -14.80 5.22 -11.57
CA PRO A 167 -16.09 5.85 -11.32
C PRO A 167 -16.25 6.22 -9.85
N LEU A 168 -16.95 7.32 -9.58
CA LEU A 168 -17.29 7.79 -8.25
C LEU A 168 -18.77 7.50 -7.98
N ASN A 169 -19.04 6.64 -7.00
CA ASN A 169 -20.37 6.56 -6.40
C ASN A 169 -20.63 7.78 -5.50
N GLU A 170 -21.85 7.96 -4.99
CA GLU A 170 -22.16 9.12 -4.17
C GLU A 170 -21.30 9.22 -2.92
N ALA A 171 -21.02 8.10 -2.25
CA ALA A 171 -20.18 8.09 -1.05
C ALA A 171 -18.73 8.51 -1.36
N ALA A 172 -18.18 8.11 -2.50
CA ALA A 172 -16.86 8.55 -2.97
C ALA A 172 -16.86 10.05 -3.35
N ALA A 173 -17.89 10.51 -4.03
CA ALA A 173 -18.05 11.93 -4.37
C ALA A 173 -18.17 12.80 -3.12
N GLN A 174 -18.92 12.34 -2.12
CA GLN A 174 -19.03 13.01 -0.83
C GLN A 174 -17.69 13.06 -0.10
N ALA A 175 -16.95 11.96 -0.08
CA ALA A 175 -15.60 11.93 0.52
C ALA A 175 -14.64 12.93 -0.14
N VAL A 176 -14.72 13.11 -1.46
CA VAL A 176 -13.95 14.15 -2.17
C VAL A 176 -14.36 15.56 -1.73
N ARG A 177 -15.67 15.84 -1.61
CA ARG A 177 -16.15 17.16 -1.14
C ARG A 177 -15.63 17.47 0.27
N GLU A 178 -15.70 16.50 1.17
CA GLU A 178 -15.20 16.64 2.55
C GLU A 178 -13.68 16.87 2.59
N LEU A 179 -12.90 16.18 1.78
CA LEU A 179 -11.46 16.41 1.68
C LEU A 179 -11.14 17.83 1.20
N ARG A 180 -11.86 18.33 0.18
CA ARG A 180 -11.72 19.70 -0.32
C ARG A 180 -12.17 20.74 0.71
N GLN A 181 -13.23 20.46 1.48
CA GLN A 181 -13.66 21.35 2.57
C GLN A 181 -12.65 21.41 3.71
N GLU A 182 -11.98 20.29 4.02
CA GLU A 182 -10.95 20.26 5.05
C GLU A 182 -9.68 21.01 4.61
N ARG A 183 -9.28 20.82 3.34
CA ARG A 183 -8.08 21.45 2.75
C ARG A 183 -8.19 21.55 1.23
N ASP A 184 -8.11 22.75 0.71
CA ASP A 184 -8.02 23.01 -0.73
C ASP A 184 -6.86 23.97 -1.02
N PHE A 185 -5.80 23.44 -1.60
CA PHE A 185 -4.62 24.20 -2.04
C PHE A 185 -4.62 24.43 -3.56
N GLY A 186 -5.79 24.29 -4.20
CA GLY A 186 -5.98 24.50 -5.63
C GLY A 186 -5.82 23.23 -6.49
N PRO A 187 -6.00 23.38 -7.81
CA PRO A 187 -6.18 22.24 -8.72
C PRO A 187 -4.94 21.36 -8.87
N THR A 188 -3.75 21.91 -8.73
CA THR A 188 -2.48 21.17 -8.88
C THR A 188 -1.98 20.55 -7.58
N ALA A 189 -2.64 20.85 -6.46
CA ALA A 189 -2.30 20.27 -5.17
C ALA A 189 -2.88 18.86 -5.01
N PRO A 190 -2.23 18.01 -4.19
CA PRO A 190 -2.77 16.70 -3.84
C PRO A 190 -4.11 16.83 -3.11
N LEU A 191 -5.09 15.97 -3.45
CA LEU A 191 -6.36 15.89 -2.74
C LEU A 191 -6.15 15.54 -1.25
N VAL A 192 -5.20 14.66 -0.98
CA VAL A 192 -4.79 14.27 0.38
C VAL A 192 -3.42 14.89 0.67
N SER A 193 -3.45 16.16 1.06
CA SER A 193 -2.25 16.95 1.31
C SER A 193 -1.86 16.99 2.79
N ASP A 194 -0.63 17.37 3.08
CA ASP A 194 -0.20 17.76 4.41
C ASP A 194 -0.64 19.22 4.73
N GLU A 195 -0.18 19.76 5.85
CA GLU A 195 -0.54 21.11 6.30
C GLU A 195 0.04 22.24 5.43
N LYS A 196 1.01 21.91 4.59
CA LYS A 196 1.68 22.86 3.67
C LYS A 196 1.15 22.76 2.25
N GLY A 197 0.24 21.82 1.97
CA GLY A 197 -0.26 21.55 0.63
C GLY A 197 0.61 20.56 -0.14
N ASP A 198 1.61 19.94 0.50
CA ASP A 198 2.48 18.95 -0.10
C ASP A 198 1.88 17.53 -0.01
N TYR A 199 2.51 16.59 -0.71
CA TYR A 199 2.09 15.19 -0.68
C TYR A 199 2.20 14.59 0.72
N THR A 200 1.10 14.06 1.24
CA THR A 200 1.10 13.31 2.50
C THR A 200 2.03 12.10 2.40
N ARG A 201 2.95 11.97 3.37
CA ARG A 201 3.87 10.82 3.42
C ARG A 201 3.11 9.52 3.67
N PRO A 202 3.35 8.45 2.87
CA PRO A 202 2.68 7.15 3.04
C PRO A 202 2.78 6.57 4.45
N VAL A 203 3.93 6.77 5.12
CA VAL A 203 4.11 6.30 6.51
C VAL A 203 3.18 7.02 7.48
N ASN A 204 2.97 8.34 7.32
CA ASN A 204 2.10 9.12 8.19
C ASN A 204 0.62 8.75 7.98
N PHE A 205 0.23 8.55 6.73
CA PHE A 205 -1.12 8.08 6.37
C PHE A 205 -1.39 6.71 6.99
N ARG A 206 -0.44 5.77 6.91
CA ARG A 206 -0.54 4.44 7.50
C ARG A 206 -0.58 4.49 9.04
N LYS A 207 0.22 5.34 9.69
CA LYS A 207 0.20 5.51 11.15
C LYS A 207 -1.16 6.00 11.64
N ARG A 208 -1.78 6.95 10.93
CA ARG A 208 -3.15 7.43 11.25
C ARG A 208 -4.17 6.31 11.14
N TYR A 209 -4.14 5.54 10.05
CA TYR A 209 -4.99 4.39 9.85
C TYR A 209 -4.92 3.37 11.00
N TYR A 210 -3.71 3.00 11.41
CA TYR A 210 -3.55 2.03 12.51
C TYR A 210 -4.01 2.60 13.88
N ARG A 211 -3.90 3.90 14.09
CA ARG A 211 -4.47 4.53 15.28
C ARG A 211 -6.00 4.46 15.30
N ILE A 212 -6.64 4.66 14.16
CA ILE A 212 -8.10 4.52 14.02
C ILE A 212 -8.51 3.07 14.30
N LEU A 213 -7.86 2.07 13.69
CA LEU A 213 -8.17 0.66 13.95
C LEU A 213 -8.06 0.31 15.42
N LYS A 214 -6.97 0.71 16.07
CA LYS A 214 -6.75 0.47 17.50
C LYS A 214 -7.83 1.10 18.37
N ALA A 215 -8.19 2.33 18.10
CA ALA A 215 -9.22 3.05 18.86
C ALA A 215 -10.63 2.49 18.61
N ALA A 216 -10.91 2.00 17.41
CA ALA A 216 -12.16 1.33 17.07
C ALA A 216 -12.27 -0.12 17.60
N GLY A 217 -11.22 -0.65 18.25
CA GLY A 217 -11.19 -2.04 18.71
C GLY A 217 -11.19 -3.06 17.57
N ILE A 218 -10.64 -2.69 16.41
CA ILE A 218 -10.56 -3.58 15.23
C ILE A 218 -9.15 -4.19 15.17
N GLU A 219 -9.09 -5.50 14.92
CA GLU A 219 -7.83 -6.20 14.72
C GLU A 219 -7.00 -5.52 13.61
N GLN A 220 -5.68 -5.51 13.77
CA GLN A 220 -4.79 -4.84 12.82
C GLN A 220 -4.85 -5.48 11.43
N LYS A 221 -5.38 -4.76 10.47
CA LYS A 221 -5.46 -5.11 9.05
C LYS A 221 -4.62 -4.15 8.23
N GLY A 222 -3.99 -4.64 7.15
CA GLY A 222 -3.22 -3.77 6.25
C GLY A 222 -4.13 -2.74 5.53
N LEU A 223 -3.58 -1.58 5.16
CA LEU A 223 -4.31 -0.59 4.34
C LEU A 223 -4.91 -1.19 3.06
N HIS A 224 -4.31 -2.26 2.53
CA HIS A 224 -4.81 -2.96 1.36
C HIS A 224 -6.19 -3.60 1.58
N SER A 225 -6.53 -3.95 2.83
CA SER A 225 -7.84 -4.49 3.19
C SER A 225 -9.00 -3.52 2.92
N LEU A 226 -8.75 -2.20 2.91
CA LEU A 226 -9.75 -1.20 2.52
C LEU A 226 -10.17 -1.28 1.04
N ARG A 227 -9.37 -1.95 0.18
CA ARG A 227 -9.69 -2.09 -1.24
C ARG A 227 -10.63 -3.25 -1.56
N HIS A 228 -10.77 -4.19 -0.63
CA HIS A 228 -11.53 -5.41 -0.80
C HIS A 228 -12.54 -5.57 0.35
N PRO A 229 -13.46 -4.61 0.54
CA PRO A 229 -14.51 -4.81 1.55
C PRO A 229 -15.37 -6.00 1.13
N ASN A 230 -15.75 -6.84 2.07
CA ASN A 230 -16.66 -7.98 1.83
C ASN A 230 -18.10 -7.52 1.48
N VAL A 231 -18.30 -6.22 1.39
CA VAL A 231 -19.56 -5.60 0.96
C VAL A 231 -19.49 -5.39 -0.55
N LYS A 232 -20.16 -6.26 -1.30
CA LYS A 232 -20.42 -5.96 -2.71
C LYS A 232 -21.16 -4.62 -2.77
N PRO A 233 -20.60 -3.58 -3.41
CA PRO A 233 -21.37 -2.37 -3.65
C PRO A 233 -22.63 -2.79 -4.42
N LYS A 234 -23.79 -2.32 -4.01
CA LYS A 234 -25.10 -2.58 -4.66
C LYS A 234 -25.21 -1.91 -6.05
N THR A 235 -24.11 -1.68 -6.72
CA THR A 235 -24.08 -1.10 -8.07
C THR A 235 -23.00 -1.79 -8.90
N HIS A 236 -23.42 -2.29 -10.02
CA HIS A 236 -22.58 -2.92 -11.04
C HIS A 236 -21.42 -2.00 -11.44
N ILE A 237 -20.20 -2.38 -11.09
CA ILE A 237 -19.00 -1.80 -11.69
C ILE A 237 -18.87 -2.51 -13.03
N PHE A 238 -19.35 -1.85 -14.10
CA PHE A 238 -19.02 -2.26 -15.44
C PHE A 238 -17.54 -1.89 -15.69
N TYR A 239 -16.70 -2.90 -15.81
CA TYR A 239 -15.41 -2.74 -16.48
C TYR A 239 -15.72 -2.65 -18.00
N ILE A 240 -15.51 -1.50 -18.58
CA ILE A 240 -15.36 -1.32 -20.03
C ILE A 240 -13.88 -1.10 -20.31
#